data_9ea7250c1f89e613a801d9c1872e780b
#
_entry.id   9ea7250c1f89e613a801d9c1872e780b
#
_cell.length_a   1.000
_cell.length_b   1.000
_cell.length_c   1.000
_cell.angle_alpha   90.00
_cell.angle_beta   90.00
_cell.angle_gamma   90.00
#
_symmetry.space_group_name_H-M   'P 1'
#
loop_
_entity.id
_entity.type
_entity.pdbx_description
1 polymer ?
#
loop_
_entity_poly.entity_id
_entity_poly.type
_entity_poly.pdbx_seq_one_letter_code
_entity_poly.pdbx_strand_id
1 'polypeptide(L)'
;MKKFELTNEFITNMFGTKLFRIRALVEFGDVEAGELGGYVEKESNLGHDDNAWVYGNAWVYGDAQVSGDARVYGNAWVYGDAQ
;
A
#
# COMPACT_ATOMS: atom_id res chain seq x y z
N MET A 1 -9.46 -12.08 -6.15
CA MET A 1 -8.11 -12.21 -6.74
C MET A 1 -7.17 -11.18 -6.12
N LYS A 2 -5.97 -11.59 -5.78
CA LYS A 2 -5.02 -10.66 -5.17
C LYS A 2 -4.48 -9.71 -6.23
N LYS A 3 -4.48 -8.44 -5.90
CA LYS A 3 -3.98 -7.39 -6.77
C LYS A 3 -2.50 -7.11 -6.51
N PHE A 4 -2.04 -7.34 -5.30
CA PHE A 4 -0.68 -7.05 -4.87
C PHE A 4 -0.23 -8.03 -3.81
N GLU A 5 1.07 -8.01 -3.52
CA GLU A 5 1.64 -8.80 -2.42
C GLU A 5 2.59 -7.92 -1.62
N LEU A 6 2.79 -8.29 -0.37
CA LEU A 6 3.82 -7.66 0.46
C LEU A 6 5.14 -8.38 0.17
N THR A 7 6.16 -7.59 -0.17
CA THR A 7 7.48 -8.16 -0.48
C THR A 7 8.28 -8.37 0.80
N ASN A 8 9.49 -8.90 0.66
CA ASN A 8 10.41 -9.06 1.78
C ASN A 8 11.15 -7.78 2.14
N GLU A 9 10.98 -6.73 1.34
CA GLU A 9 11.58 -5.43 1.62
C GLU A 9 10.67 -4.68 2.59
N PHE A 10 11.23 -4.26 3.72
CA PHE A 10 10.42 -3.56 4.71
C PHE A 10 11.24 -2.50 5.41
N ILE A 11 10.53 -1.54 6.03
CA ILE A 11 11.12 -0.55 6.91
C ILE A 11 10.40 -0.63 8.25
N THR A 12 11.01 -0.06 9.29
CA THR A 12 10.38 0.00 10.61
C THR A 12 10.26 1.47 10.98
N ASN A 13 9.04 1.90 11.34
CA ASN A 13 8.85 3.29 11.73
C ASN A 13 9.30 3.50 13.18
N MET A 14 9.17 4.75 13.66
CA MET A 14 9.66 5.10 15.01
C MET A 14 8.88 4.39 16.12
N PHE A 15 7.72 3.83 15.82
CA PHE A 15 6.90 3.10 16.79
C PHE A 15 7.16 1.60 16.76
N GLY A 16 8.10 1.13 15.94
CA GLY A 16 8.42 -0.29 15.82
C GLY A 16 7.51 -1.05 14.88
N THR A 17 6.63 -0.38 14.15
CA THR A 17 5.74 -1.05 13.19
C THR A 17 6.49 -1.34 11.90
N LYS A 18 6.43 -2.58 11.44
CA LYS A 18 7.03 -2.96 10.15
C LYS A 18 6.09 -2.62 9.02
N LEU A 19 6.63 -1.98 8.00
CA LEU A 19 5.89 -1.57 6.80
C LEU A 19 6.57 -2.22 5.61
N PHE A 20 5.81 -2.98 4.85
CA PHE A 20 6.35 -3.80 3.75
C PHE A 20 6.06 -3.13 2.42
N ARG A 21 7.08 -3.11 1.55
CA ARG A 21 6.89 -2.62 0.19
C ARG A 21 5.96 -3.57 -0.55
N ILE A 22 5.03 -3.00 -1.31
CA ILE A 22 4.06 -3.79 -2.06
C ILE A 22 4.49 -3.88 -3.53
N ARG A 23 4.04 -4.95 -4.18
CA ARG A 23 4.28 -5.17 -5.60
C ARG A 23 2.98 -5.59 -6.25
N ALA A 24 2.66 -4.96 -7.38
CA ALA A 24 1.45 -5.30 -8.12
C ALA A 24 1.59 -6.68 -8.76
N LEU A 25 0.55 -7.49 -8.65
CA LEU A 25 0.51 -8.82 -9.26
C LEU A 25 -0.20 -8.80 -10.59
N VAL A 26 -1.03 -7.78 -10.83
CA VAL A 26 -1.79 -7.63 -12.06
C VAL A 26 -1.75 -6.18 -12.47
N GLU A 27 -2.07 -5.91 -13.73
CA GLU A 27 -2.18 -4.56 -14.24
C GLU A 27 -3.55 -3.98 -13.88
N PHE A 28 -3.58 -2.74 -13.42
CA PHE A 28 -4.83 -2.04 -13.13
C PHE A 28 -4.56 -0.54 -13.12
N GLY A 29 -5.57 0.25 -13.54
CA GLY A 29 -5.40 1.70 -13.61
C GLY A 29 -4.15 2.05 -14.41
N ASP A 30 -3.26 2.84 -13.83
CA ASP A 30 -1.98 3.18 -14.44
C ASP A 30 -0.81 2.40 -13.82
N VAL A 31 -1.11 1.30 -13.12
CA VAL A 31 -0.11 0.45 -12.46
C VAL A 31 0.10 -0.80 -13.30
N GLU A 32 1.34 -1.15 -13.56
CA GLU A 32 1.68 -2.35 -14.33
C GLU A 32 2.00 -3.51 -13.41
N ALA A 33 1.76 -4.73 -13.90
CA ALA A 33 2.12 -5.94 -13.15
C ALA A 33 3.64 -5.93 -12.89
N GLY A 34 4.01 -6.23 -11.64
CA GLY A 34 5.41 -6.22 -11.23
C GLY A 34 5.89 -4.89 -10.69
N GLU A 35 5.09 -3.84 -10.84
CA GLU A 35 5.48 -2.51 -10.36
C GLU A 35 5.51 -2.47 -8.84
N LEU A 36 6.54 -1.84 -8.28
CA LEU A 36 6.66 -1.66 -6.83
C LEU A 36 5.89 -0.42 -6.42
N GLY A 37 5.16 -0.53 -5.31
CA GLY A 37 4.43 0.59 -4.73
C GLY A 37 5.09 1.09 -3.46
N GLY A 38 4.29 1.71 -2.59
CA GLY A 38 4.77 2.19 -1.30
C GLY A 38 4.81 1.08 -0.25
N TYR A 39 4.57 1.46 1.00
CA TYR A 39 4.70 0.55 2.13
C TYR A 39 3.39 0.44 2.89
N VAL A 40 2.99 -0.77 3.25
CA VAL A 40 1.80 -1.00 4.06
C VAL A 40 2.14 -1.95 5.20
N GLU A 41 1.42 -1.85 6.30
CA GLU A 41 1.64 -2.72 7.44
C GLU A 41 1.07 -4.12 7.17
N LYS A 42 -0.09 -4.18 6.53
CA LYS A 42 -0.81 -5.44 6.31
C LYS A 42 -1.65 -5.33 5.04
N GLU A 43 -2.09 -6.48 4.52
CA GLU A 43 -2.84 -6.49 3.27
C GLU A 43 -4.15 -5.72 3.35
N SER A 44 -4.79 -5.70 4.52
CA SER A 44 -6.05 -4.99 4.67
C SER A 44 -5.94 -3.48 4.56
N ASN A 45 -4.71 -2.95 4.55
CA ASN A 45 -4.49 -1.51 4.38
C ASN A 45 -4.80 -1.04 2.95
N LEU A 46 -4.86 -1.94 1.99
CA LEU A 46 -5.07 -1.59 0.58
C LEU A 46 -6.07 -2.56 -0.04
N GLY A 47 -7.06 -2.03 -0.74
CA GLY A 47 -8.07 -2.87 -1.38
C GLY A 47 -7.54 -3.67 -2.55
N HIS A 48 -8.10 -4.85 -2.77
CA HIS A 48 -7.73 -5.74 -3.87
C HIS A 48 -8.69 -5.66 -5.05
N ASP A 49 -9.91 -5.18 -4.84
CA ASP A 49 -10.97 -5.25 -5.85
C ASP A 49 -11.19 -3.93 -6.58
N ASP A 50 -10.30 -2.96 -6.38
CA ASP A 50 -10.45 -1.62 -6.94
C ASP A 50 -9.12 -1.12 -7.49
N ASN A 51 -9.06 0.17 -7.86
CA ASN A 51 -7.87 0.75 -8.47
C ASN A 51 -6.99 1.52 -7.48
N ALA A 52 -7.27 1.43 -6.20
CA ALA A 52 -6.49 2.12 -5.19
C ALA A 52 -5.05 1.64 -5.17
N TRP A 53 -4.12 2.54 -4.95
CA TRP A 53 -2.70 2.18 -4.92
C TRP A 53 -1.93 3.13 -4.01
N VAL A 54 -0.85 2.62 -3.46
CA VAL A 54 0.09 3.38 -2.63
C VAL A 54 1.36 3.50 -3.43
N TYR A 55 1.79 4.74 -3.72
CA TYR A 55 2.90 5.03 -4.63
C TYR A 55 4.14 5.49 -3.87
N GLY A 56 5.29 5.27 -4.47
CA GLY A 56 6.54 5.86 -4.01
C GLY A 56 6.92 5.42 -2.62
N ASN A 57 7.14 6.38 -1.73
CA ASN A 57 7.53 6.11 -0.35
C ASN A 57 6.40 6.35 0.63
N ALA A 58 5.17 6.43 0.16
CA ALA A 58 4.01 6.63 1.03
C ALA A 58 3.83 5.43 1.97
N TRP A 59 3.31 5.70 3.17
CA TRP A 59 3.09 4.68 4.20
C TRP A 59 1.60 4.60 4.53
N VAL A 60 1.08 3.38 4.65
CA VAL A 60 -0.28 3.14 5.13
C VAL A 60 -0.20 2.10 6.23
N TYR A 61 -0.69 2.44 7.42
CA TYR A 61 -0.55 1.53 8.56
C TYR A 61 -1.69 1.73 9.56
N GLY A 62 -1.66 0.93 10.63
CA GLY A 62 -2.75 0.93 11.60
C GLY A 62 -4.00 0.33 10.99
N ASP A 63 -5.14 0.95 11.26
CA ASP A 63 -6.42 0.49 10.72
C ASP A 63 -6.84 1.27 9.48
N ALA A 64 -5.93 2.04 8.89
CA ALA A 64 -6.23 2.81 7.70
C ALA A 64 -6.50 1.88 6.52
N GLN A 65 -7.42 2.29 5.66
CA GLN A 65 -7.77 1.55 4.47
C GLN A 65 -7.77 2.48 3.27
N VAL A 66 -7.06 2.07 2.21
CA VAL A 66 -7.02 2.79 0.94
C VAL A 66 -7.81 1.96 -0.04
N SER A 67 -8.90 2.50 -0.54
CA SER A 67 -9.84 1.75 -1.37
C SER A 67 -10.47 2.63 -2.45
N GLY A 68 -11.25 2.01 -3.32
CA GLY A 68 -11.91 2.71 -4.42
C GLY A 68 -10.89 3.22 -5.41
N ASP A 69 -10.94 4.52 -5.69
CA ASP A 69 -9.97 5.14 -6.60
C ASP A 69 -8.94 5.99 -5.84
N ALA A 70 -8.81 5.78 -4.54
CA ALA A 70 -7.89 6.56 -3.72
C ALA A 70 -6.45 6.28 -4.11
N ARG A 71 -5.62 7.31 -4.06
CA ARG A 71 -4.20 7.20 -4.38
C ARG A 71 -3.40 7.92 -3.32
N VAL A 72 -2.38 7.25 -2.82
CA VAL A 72 -1.49 7.82 -1.81
C VAL A 72 -0.12 7.97 -2.45
N TYR A 73 0.41 9.20 -2.47
CA TYR A 73 1.62 9.54 -3.22
C TYR A 73 2.73 10.04 -2.34
N GLY A 74 3.92 9.97 -2.90
CA GLY A 74 5.09 10.67 -2.39
C GLY A 74 5.46 10.21 -1.00
N ASN A 75 5.50 11.13 -0.05
CA ASN A 75 5.86 10.84 1.33
C ASN A 75 4.65 10.91 2.27
N ALA A 76 3.44 10.77 1.74
CA ALA A 76 2.23 10.85 2.55
C ALA A 76 2.15 9.67 3.51
N TRP A 77 1.56 9.90 4.68
CA TRP A 77 1.32 8.86 5.67
C TRP A 77 -0.17 8.79 5.95
N VAL A 78 -0.74 7.60 5.85
CA VAL A 78 -2.16 7.36 6.15
C VAL A 78 -2.19 6.33 7.28
N TYR A 79 -2.82 6.67 8.39
CA TYR A 79 -2.76 5.80 9.56
C TYR A 79 -3.98 5.99 10.46
N GLY A 80 -4.05 5.16 11.48
CA GLY A 80 -5.14 5.21 12.44
C GLY A 80 -6.43 4.69 11.84
N ASP A 81 -7.53 5.43 12.02
CA ASP A 81 -8.85 5.04 11.52
C ASP A 81 -9.19 5.72 10.21
N ALA A 82 -8.23 6.27 9.51
CA ALA A 82 -8.46 6.95 8.24
C ALA A 82 -8.99 5.97 7.19
N GLN A 83 -9.90 6.43 6.37
CA GLN A 83 -10.50 5.60 5.33
C GLN A 83 -10.60 6.37 4.02
#